data_40b6cacb48c0569456a865e66cfa01d1
#
_entry.id   40b6cacb48c0569456a865e66cfa01d1
#
_cell.length_a   1.000
_cell.length_b   1.000
_cell.length_c   1.000
_cell.angle_alpha   90.00
_cell.angle_beta   90.00
_cell.angle_gamma   90.00
#
_symmetry.space_group_name_H-M   'P 1'
#
loop_
_entity.id
_entity.type
_entity.pdbx_description
1 polymer ?
#
loop_
_entity_poly.entity_id
_entity_poly.type
_entity_poly.pdbx_seq_one_letter_code
_entity_poly.pdbx_strand_id
1 'polypeptide(L)'
;MTLLTERYDYTALNKESVEGKRLYATPDGQKLPSVTTILDKTKPFEKVQALLNWKKAVGEKKAQEIVTEAAGRGTRMHKYLEDYITQGTLNDPGSNPYSVQSHKMAKHIIEHGLKNVNEVWGVEVGLYYPGLYAGSTDCVGVHSNDPAIMDHKQSNKPKKEEWIEDYYLQMVAYALAHNKVHGTNIQKGVVFMCVKPPENAPMQWGEPAYQEFILTPDKFSYWERRWWNRVEEYYSKN
;
A
#
# COMPACT_ATOMS: atom_id res chain seq x y z
N MET A 1 13.82 15.30 -12.81
CA MET A 1 13.67 14.17 -13.76
C MET A 1 12.60 13.28 -13.20
N THR A 2 11.52 13.07 -13.92
CA THR A 2 10.41 12.20 -13.46
C THR A 2 10.83 10.73 -13.56
N LEU A 3 10.39 9.90 -12.62
CA LEU A 3 10.60 8.45 -12.67
C LEU A 3 9.56 7.75 -13.57
N LEU A 4 8.46 8.44 -13.89
CA LEU A 4 7.34 7.89 -14.65
C LEU A 4 7.68 7.70 -16.13
N THR A 5 7.41 6.51 -16.67
CA THR A 5 7.72 6.10 -18.05
C THR A 5 6.53 5.54 -18.82
N GLU A 6 5.30 5.68 -18.36
CA GLU A 6 4.04 5.33 -19.05
C GLU A 6 4.12 4.11 -20.00
N ARG A 7 4.68 3.00 -19.49
CA ARG A 7 4.99 1.82 -20.30
C ARG A 7 3.76 0.98 -20.68
N TYR A 8 2.70 1.08 -19.89
CA TYR A 8 1.47 0.30 -20.05
C TYR A 8 0.26 1.23 -20.00
N ASP A 9 -0.79 0.85 -20.71
CA ASP A 9 -2.07 1.55 -20.72
C ASP A 9 -2.92 1.05 -19.55
N TYR A 10 -3.03 1.83 -18.49
CA TYR A 10 -3.81 1.48 -17.31
C TYR A 10 -5.22 2.03 -17.39
N THR A 11 -6.20 1.16 -17.40
CA THR A 11 -7.59 1.57 -17.39
C THR A 11 -7.99 2.10 -16.00
N ALA A 12 -8.58 3.29 -15.97
CA ALA A 12 -9.15 3.82 -14.74
C ALA A 12 -10.30 2.93 -14.25
N LEU A 13 -10.19 2.41 -13.03
CA LEU A 13 -11.24 1.60 -12.40
C LEU A 13 -12.11 2.48 -11.51
N ASN A 14 -13.42 2.50 -11.77
CA ASN A 14 -14.38 3.21 -10.93
C ASN A 14 -14.55 2.48 -9.59
N LYS A 15 -14.29 3.19 -8.50
CA LYS A 15 -14.36 2.69 -7.14
C LYS A 15 -15.72 3.05 -6.53
N GLU A 16 -16.40 2.06 -6.01
CA GLU A 16 -17.66 2.20 -5.29
C GLU A 16 -17.55 1.63 -3.87
N SER A 17 -18.31 2.17 -2.94
CA SER A 17 -18.45 1.60 -1.58
C SER A 17 -19.90 1.16 -1.38
N VAL A 18 -20.13 -0.13 -1.27
CA VAL A 18 -21.44 -0.73 -1.09
C VAL A 18 -21.43 -1.57 0.19
N GLU A 19 -22.27 -1.25 1.17
CA GLU A 19 -22.40 -1.97 2.45
C GLU A 19 -21.06 -2.21 3.17
N GLY A 20 -20.18 -1.20 3.13
CA GLY A 20 -18.84 -1.28 3.75
C GLY A 20 -17.82 -2.15 2.96
N LYS A 21 -18.20 -2.67 1.80
CA LYS A 21 -17.30 -3.35 0.87
C LYS A 21 -16.84 -2.37 -0.21
N ARG A 22 -15.55 -2.32 -0.47
CA ARG A 22 -14.99 -1.56 -1.60
C ARG A 22 -15.02 -2.45 -2.83
N LEU A 23 -15.74 -2.01 -3.86
CA LEU A 23 -15.85 -2.66 -5.17
C LEU A 23 -15.20 -1.79 -6.24
N TYR A 24 -14.71 -2.41 -7.29
CA TYR A 24 -14.20 -1.75 -8.48
C TYR A 24 -14.96 -2.25 -9.71
N ALA A 25 -15.44 -1.32 -10.53
CA ALA A 25 -15.98 -1.64 -11.85
C ALA A 25 -14.83 -1.84 -12.83
N THR A 26 -14.78 -3.01 -13.47
CA THR A 26 -13.78 -3.37 -14.47
C THR A 26 -14.25 -3.00 -15.89
N PRO A 27 -13.37 -2.94 -16.90
CA PRO A 27 -13.73 -2.55 -18.27
C PRO A 27 -14.82 -3.43 -18.91
N ASP A 28 -14.92 -4.68 -18.49
CA ASP A 28 -15.96 -5.63 -18.93
C ASP A 28 -17.28 -5.53 -18.13
N GLY A 29 -17.41 -4.52 -17.27
CA GLY A 29 -18.63 -4.24 -16.51
C GLY A 29 -18.81 -5.06 -15.23
N GLN A 30 -17.85 -5.88 -14.84
CA GLN A 30 -17.93 -6.63 -13.59
C GLN A 30 -17.67 -5.71 -12.38
N LYS A 31 -18.30 -5.99 -11.24
CA LYS A 31 -18.02 -5.35 -9.95
C LYS A 31 -17.25 -6.32 -9.07
N LEU A 32 -15.98 -6.10 -8.91
CA LEU A 32 -15.08 -6.98 -8.17
C LEU A 32 -14.71 -6.43 -6.80
N PRO A 33 -14.59 -7.29 -5.76
CA PRO A 33 -14.12 -6.85 -4.45
C PRO A 33 -12.68 -6.33 -4.52
N SER A 34 -12.37 -5.35 -3.67
CA SER A 34 -10.99 -4.90 -3.57
C SER A 34 -10.11 -5.93 -2.88
N VAL A 35 -8.80 -5.94 -3.22
CA VAL A 35 -7.78 -6.71 -2.50
C VAL A 35 -7.88 -6.47 -0.99
N THR A 36 -8.02 -5.21 -0.57
CA THR A 36 -8.16 -4.86 0.86
C THR A 36 -9.47 -5.37 1.47
N THR A 37 -10.58 -5.43 0.71
CA THR A 37 -11.83 -6.04 1.17
C THR A 37 -11.66 -7.53 1.43
N ILE A 38 -11.00 -8.26 0.52
CA ILE A 38 -10.71 -9.69 0.70
C ILE A 38 -9.85 -9.90 1.95
N LEU A 39 -8.75 -9.14 2.11
CA LEU A 39 -7.87 -9.24 3.27
C LEU A 39 -8.59 -8.96 4.60
N ASP A 40 -9.46 -7.95 4.62
CA ASP A 40 -10.23 -7.60 5.83
C ASP A 40 -11.26 -8.66 6.19
N LYS A 41 -11.99 -9.21 5.21
CA LYS A 41 -13.04 -10.22 5.44
C LYS A 41 -12.49 -11.62 5.78
N THR A 42 -11.25 -11.87 5.42
CA THR A 42 -10.55 -13.15 5.69
C THR A 42 -9.42 -12.98 6.72
N LYS A 43 -9.45 -11.90 7.49
CA LYS A 43 -8.43 -11.62 8.53
C LYS A 43 -8.41 -12.72 9.59
N PRO A 44 -7.24 -13.28 9.94
CA PRO A 44 -7.14 -14.30 11.00
C PRO A 44 -7.74 -13.83 12.33
N PHE A 45 -8.40 -14.74 13.02
CA PHE A 45 -9.10 -14.45 14.27
C PHE A 45 -8.19 -13.79 15.31
N GLU A 46 -6.94 -14.24 15.43
CA GLU A 46 -5.95 -13.71 16.37
C GLU A 46 -5.63 -12.24 16.09
N LYS A 47 -5.56 -11.84 14.81
CA LYS A 47 -5.35 -10.43 14.41
C LYS A 47 -6.58 -9.57 14.75
N VAL A 48 -7.79 -10.12 14.60
CA VAL A 48 -9.03 -9.43 14.98
C VAL A 48 -9.07 -9.24 16.50
N GLN A 49 -8.79 -10.30 17.28
CA GLN A 49 -8.75 -10.23 18.74
C GLN A 49 -7.68 -9.24 19.25
N ALA A 50 -6.50 -9.25 18.66
CA ALA A 50 -5.44 -8.29 19.01
C ALA A 50 -5.90 -6.84 18.81
N LEU A 51 -6.59 -6.54 17.71
CA LEU A 51 -7.14 -5.22 17.46
C LEU A 51 -8.22 -4.82 18.48
N LEU A 52 -9.12 -5.76 18.82
CA LEU A 52 -10.16 -5.52 19.83
C LEU A 52 -9.55 -5.29 21.22
N ASN A 53 -8.57 -6.08 21.61
CA ASN A 53 -7.87 -5.92 22.87
C ASN A 53 -7.13 -4.57 22.94
N TRP A 54 -6.48 -4.16 21.84
CA TRP A 54 -5.85 -2.86 21.77
C TRP A 54 -6.87 -1.71 21.92
N LYS A 55 -8.02 -1.77 21.22
CA LYS A 55 -9.09 -0.77 21.37
C LYS A 55 -9.60 -0.67 22.80
N LYS A 56 -9.81 -1.82 23.48
CA LYS A 56 -10.21 -1.86 24.88
C LYS A 56 -9.16 -1.24 25.81
N ALA A 57 -7.88 -1.52 25.56
CA ALA A 57 -6.78 -1.02 26.38
C ALA A 57 -6.58 0.50 26.29
N VAL A 58 -6.71 1.09 25.08
CA VAL A 58 -6.52 2.55 24.89
C VAL A 58 -7.82 3.34 25.02
N GLY A 59 -8.98 2.67 25.00
CA GLY A 59 -10.29 3.28 24.97
C GLY A 59 -10.74 3.64 23.55
N GLU A 60 -12.05 3.48 23.26
CA GLU A 60 -12.60 3.61 21.90
C GLU A 60 -12.34 5.00 21.28
N LYS A 61 -12.57 6.06 22.06
CA LYS A 61 -12.36 7.44 21.58
C LYS A 61 -10.90 7.66 21.16
N LYS A 62 -9.96 7.27 22.04
CA LYS A 62 -8.52 7.43 21.76
C LYS A 62 -8.07 6.55 20.60
N ALA A 63 -8.59 5.32 20.51
CA ALA A 63 -8.33 4.43 19.37
C ALA A 63 -8.79 5.06 18.05
N GLN A 64 -9.97 5.67 18.03
CA GLN A 64 -10.50 6.36 16.84
C GLN A 64 -9.64 7.58 16.46
N GLU A 65 -9.21 8.38 17.42
CA GLU A 65 -8.30 9.52 17.18
C GLU A 65 -6.98 9.05 16.54
N ILE A 66 -6.36 7.98 17.08
CA ILE A 66 -5.13 7.39 16.54
C ILE A 66 -5.31 6.90 15.11
N VAL A 67 -6.41 6.22 14.81
CA VAL A 67 -6.71 5.70 13.46
C VAL A 67 -6.94 6.86 12.48
N THR A 68 -7.71 7.88 12.87
CA THR A 68 -8.00 9.03 12.02
C THR A 68 -6.74 9.84 11.71
N GLU A 69 -5.90 10.09 12.72
CA GLU A 69 -4.60 10.76 12.53
C GLU A 69 -3.71 9.96 11.57
N ALA A 70 -3.58 8.64 11.79
CA ALA A 70 -2.78 7.77 10.95
C ALA A 70 -3.28 7.76 9.49
N ALA A 71 -4.59 7.69 9.27
CA ALA A 71 -5.18 7.74 7.93
C ALA A 71 -4.87 9.08 7.23
N GLY A 72 -5.10 10.21 7.91
CA GLY A 72 -4.80 11.53 7.35
C GLY A 72 -3.31 11.74 7.04
N ARG A 73 -2.42 11.23 7.91
CA ARG A 73 -0.97 11.24 7.68
C ARG A 73 -0.59 10.42 6.45
N GLY A 74 -1.16 9.22 6.32
CA GLY A 74 -0.94 8.35 5.16
C GLY A 74 -1.37 9.03 3.85
N THR A 75 -2.59 9.56 3.80
CA THR A 75 -3.11 10.25 2.60
C THR A 75 -2.21 11.40 2.17
N ARG A 76 -1.75 12.24 3.09
CA ARG A 76 -0.83 13.34 2.76
C ARG A 76 0.53 12.83 2.28
N MET A 77 1.09 11.80 2.93
CA MET A 77 2.38 11.22 2.54
C MET A 77 2.31 10.64 1.12
N HIS A 78 1.27 9.87 0.79
CA HIS A 78 1.06 9.32 -0.55
C HIS A 78 0.96 10.43 -1.60
N LYS A 79 0.25 11.54 -1.30
CA LYS A 79 0.14 12.66 -2.24
C LYS A 79 1.49 13.31 -2.54
N TYR A 80 2.35 13.49 -1.54
CA TYR A 80 3.70 13.99 -1.76
C TYR A 80 4.55 13.04 -2.63
N LEU A 81 4.42 11.73 -2.42
CA LEU A 81 5.14 10.73 -3.21
C LEU A 81 4.63 10.66 -4.64
N GLU A 82 3.32 10.66 -4.84
CA GLU A 82 2.68 10.74 -6.16
C GLU A 82 3.18 11.96 -6.95
N ASP A 83 3.13 13.16 -6.34
CA ASP A 83 3.59 14.40 -6.97
C ASP A 83 5.09 14.33 -7.30
N TYR A 84 5.90 13.79 -6.41
CA TYR A 84 7.32 13.63 -6.67
C TYR A 84 7.61 12.68 -7.83
N ILE A 85 6.94 11.52 -7.88
CA ILE A 85 7.14 10.54 -8.94
C ILE A 85 6.68 11.06 -10.29
N THR A 86 5.53 11.76 -10.33
CA THR A 86 4.92 12.23 -11.58
C THR A 86 5.51 13.55 -12.07
N GLN A 87 5.87 14.46 -11.18
CA GLN A 87 6.30 15.83 -11.52
C GLN A 87 7.80 16.06 -11.30
N GLY A 88 8.48 15.14 -10.57
CA GLY A 88 9.90 15.30 -10.21
C GLY A 88 10.16 16.34 -9.11
N THR A 89 9.12 16.79 -8.42
CA THR A 89 9.21 17.85 -7.41
C THR A 89 8.50 17.45 -6.12
N LEU A 90 9.18 17.60 -5.00
CA LEU A 90 8.58 17.49 -3.67
C LEU A 90 8.07 18.87 -3.24
N ASN A 91 6.75 19.03 -3.26
CA ASN A 91 6.08 20.30 -2.98
C ASN A 91 6.28 20.78 -1.54
N ASP A 92 6.31 22.09 -1.34
CA ASP A 92 6.42 22.70 0.00
C ASP A 92 5.22 22.31 0.89
N PRO A 93 5.43 21.85 2.12
CA PRO A 93 4.36 21.46 3.04
C PRO A 93 3.61 22.67 3.67
N GLY A 94 4.11 23.88 3.53
CA GLY A 94 3.64 25.03 4.25
C GLY A 94 3.92 24.95 5.77
N SER A 95 3.15 25.67 6.57
CA SER A 95 3.35 25.77 8.04
C SER A 95 2.53 24.80 8.88
N ASN A 96 1.62 24.02 8.29
CA ASN A 96 0.78 23.07 9.01
C ASN A 96 1.63 21.90 9.55
N PRO A 97 1.69 21.67 10.88
CA PRO A 97 2.56 20.64 11.47
C PRO A 97 2.27 19.22 10.96
N TYR A 98 1.02 18.88 10.67
CA TYR A 98 0.63 17.58 10.11
C TYR A 98 1.13 17.41 8.67
N SER A 99 1.11 18.50 7.89
CA SER A 99 1.63 18.53 6.52
C SER A 99 3.16 18.40 6.53
N VAL A 100 3.83 19.16 7.38
CA VAL A 100 5.29 19.12 7.59
C VAL A 100 5.74 17.70 7.99
N GLN A 101 5.03 17.04 8.92
CA GLN A 101 5.34 15.67 9.31
C GLN A 101 5.21 14.70 8.13
N SER A 102 4.09 14.75 7.39
CA SER A 102 3.86 13.88 6.25
C SER A 102 4.87 14.11 5.12
N HIS A 103 5.26 15.37 4.89
CA HIS A 103 6.30 15.75 3.93
C HIS A 103 7.68 15.18 4.33
N LYS A 104 8.08 15.29 5.61
CA LYS A 104 9.32 14.67 6.09
C LYS A 104 9.32 13.16 5.88
N MET A 105 8.19 12.50 6.15
CA MET A 105 8.06 11.06 5.94
C MET A 105 8.16 10.69 4.46
N ALA A 106 7.52 11.44 3.57
CA ALA A 106 7.68 11.26 2.12
C ALA A 106 9.13 11.46 1.68
N LYS A 107 9.79 12.51 2.17
CA LYS A 107 11.21 12.78 1.89
C LYS A 107 12.11 11.61 2.29
N HIS A 108 11.89 10.99 3.45
CA HIS A 108 12.65 9.78 3.86
C HIS A 108 12.44 8.61 2.90
N ILE A 109 11.21 8.37 2.42
CA ILE A 109 10.95 7.34 1.40
C ILE A 109 11.66 7.69 0.08
N ILE A 110 11.64 8.95 -0.34
CA ILE A 110 12.34 9.41 -1.55
C ILE A 110 13.85 9.15 -1.42
N GLU A 111 14.46 9.57 -0.33
CA GLU A 111 15.90 9.51 -0.13
C GLU A 111 16.43 8.09 0.09
N HIS A 112 15.64 7.21 0.69
CA HIS A 112 16.07 5.86 1.05
C HIS A 112 15.51 4.76 0.13
N GLY A 113 14.24 4.86 -0.27
CA GLY A 113 13.54 3.86 -1.07
C GLY A 113 13.57 4.18 -2.57
N LEU A 114 13.05 5.34 -2.97
CA LEU A 114 12.92 5.67 -4.39
C LEU A 114 14.27 5.84 -5.11
N LYS A 115 15.37 6.02 -4.41
CA LYS A 115 16.72 6.03 -5.00
C LYS A 115 17.08 4.71 -5.71
N ASN A 116 16.46 3.60 -5.29
CA ASN A 116 16.67 2.27 -5.88
C ASN A 116 15.64 1.95 -6.98
N VAL A 117 14.71 2.85 -7.25
CA VAL A 117 13.71 2.73 -8.32
C VAL A 117 14.31 3.24 -9.62
N ASN A 118 14.40 2.37 -10.63
CA ASN A 118 14.98 2.70 -11.92
C ASN A 118 13.97 3.40 -12.83
N GLU A 119 12.73 2.90 -12.85
CA GLU A 119 11.59 3.48 -13.59
C GLU A 119 10.27 3.13 -12.91
N VAL A 120 9.27 3.96 -13.12
CA VAL A 120 7.88 3.73 -12.67
C VAL A 120 7.00 3.64 -13.89
N TRP A 121 6.25 2.55 -14.03
CA TRP A 121 5.33 2.33 -15.14
C TRP A 121 3.95 2.90 -14.88
N GLY A 122 3.56 2.98 -13.60
CA GLY A 122 2.29 3.58 -13.18
C GLY A 122 2.27 3.92 -11.70
N VAL A 123 1.52 4.97 -11.35
CA VAL A 123 1.31 5.49 -9.98
C VAL A 123 -0.18 5.54 -9.71
N GLU A 124 -0.63 5.03 -8.56
CA GLU A 124 -2.05 4.95 -8.17
C GLU A 124 -2.94 4.30 -9.26
N VAL A 125 -2.38 3.32 -9.97
CA VAL A 125 -3.06 2.69 -11.11
C VAL A 125 -3.99 1.56 -10.66
N GLY A 126 -5.14 1.47 -11.33
CA GLY A 126 -6.08 0.38 -11.16
C GLY A 126 -5.56 -0.92 -11.78
N LEU A 127 -5.60 -1.99 -10.99
CA LEU A 127 -5.26 -3.34 -11.43
C LEU A 127 -6.39 -4.30 -11.07
N TYR A 128 -6.64 -5.30 -11.93
CA TYR A 128 -7.65 -6.31 -11.65
C TYR A 128 -7.23 -7.69 -12.15
N TYR A 129 -7.66 -8.71 -11.43
CA TYR A 129 -7.59 -10.09 -11.89
C TYR A 129 -9.00 -10.48 -12.37
N PRO A 130 -9.19 -10.76 -13.66
CA PRO A 130 -10.52 -10.97 -14.24
C PRO A 130 -11.38 -11.95 -13.45
N GLY A 131 -12.60 -11.53 -13.11
CA GLY A 131 -13.59 -12.34 -12.39
C GLY A 131 -13.37 -12.50 -10.88
N LEU A 132 -12.25 -12.03 -10.30
CA LEU A 132 -11.91 -12.34 -8.92
C LEU A 132 -11.70 -11.12 -8.02
N TYR A 133 -10.86 -10.18 -8.39
CA TYR A 133 -10.57 -9.02 -7.53
C TYR A 133 -9.99 -7.85 -8.32
N ALA A 134 -10.01 -6.69 -7.68
CA ALA A 134 -9.38 -5.50 -8.24
C ALA A 134 -8.81 -4.61 -7.12
N GLY A 135 -8.13 -3.53 -7.49
CA GLY A 135 -7.63 -2.55 -6.54
C GLY A 135 -6.76 -1.50 -7.19
N SER A 136 -6.20 -0.61 -6.40
CA SER A 136 -5.19 0.35 -6.84
C SER A 136 -3.88 0.04 -6.15
N THR A 137 -2.79 0.01 -6.92
CA THR A 137 -1.43 -0.08 -6.39
C THR A 137 -0.79 1.30 -6.37
N ASP A 138 0.00 1.59 -5.32
CA ASP A 138 0.67 2.87 -5.20
C ASP A 138 1.66 3.07 -6.36
N CYS A 139 2.40 2.00 -6.70
CA CYS A 139 3.42 2.08 -7.72
C CYS A 139 3.69 0.72 -8.37
N VAL A 140 3.94 0.69 -9.67
CA VAL A 140 4.46 -0.46 -10.39
C VAL A 140 5.59 0.00 -11.31
N GLY A 141 6.67 -0.77 -11.40
CA GLY A 141 7.84 -0.38 -12.18
C GLY A 141 9.03 -1.30 -12.01
N VAL A 142 10.22 -0.73 -11.94
CA VAL A 142 11.50 -1.47 -11.79
C VAL A 142 12.21 -0.97 -10.53
N HIS A 143 12.51 -1.89 -9.62
CA HIS A 143 13.28 -1.64 -8.42
C HIS A 143 14.55 -2.51 -8.42
N SER A 144 15.72 -1.86 -8.34
CA SER A 144 17.03 -2.54 -8.39
C SER A 144 17.12 -3.51 -9.59
N ASN A 145 16.71 -3.04 -10.77
CA ASN A 145 16.68 -3.73 -12.06
C ASN A 145 15.68 -4.88 -12.22
N ASP A 146 14.81 -5.15 -11.25
CA ASP A 146 13.76 -6.14 -11.36
C ASP A 146 12.36 -5.50 -11.42
N PRO A 147 11.44 -6.00 -12.25
CA PRO A 147 10.04 -5.61 -12.21
C PRO A 147 9.43 -5.86 -10.83
N ALA A 148 8.74 -4.86 -10.28
CA ALA A 148 8.20 -4.91 -8.93
C ALA A 148 6.88 -4.16 -8.78
N ILE A 149 6.03 -4.66 -7.88
CA ILE A 149 4.97 -3.87 -7.23
C ILE A 149 5.60 -3.18 -6.02
N MET A 150 5.35 -1.89 -5.88
CA MET A 150 5.91 -1.07 -4.81
C MET A 150 4.77 -0.38 -4.05
N ASP A 151 4.83 -0.42 -2.73
CA ASP A 151 3.75 0.04 -1.86
C ASP A 151 4.33 0.97 -0.78
N HIS A 152 3.73 2.13 -0.61
CA HIS A 152 4.14 3.14 0.36
C HIS A 152 3.35 2.98 1.65
N LYS A 153 4.01 2.78 2.76
CA LYS A 153 3.35 2.63 4.06
C LYS A 153 3.90 3.60 5.09
N GLN A 154 3.03 4.03 5.96
CA GLN A 154 3.40 4.74 7.16
C GLN A 154 3.01 3.94 8.40
N SER A 155 3.77 4.10 9.48
CA SER A 155 3.50 3.41 10.73
C SER A 155 3.74 4.30 11.94
N ASN A 156 3.01 4.05 13.03
CA ASN A 156 3.24 4.70 14.31
C ASN A 156 4.45 4.12 15.06
N LYS A 157 4.84 2.87 14.76
CA LYS A 157 5.96 2.16 15.40
C LYS A 157 6.65 1.29 14.36
N PRO A 158 7.94 0.98 14.54
CA PRO A 158 8.64 0.03 13.68
C PRO A 158 7.89 -1.30 13.58
N LYS A 159 7.91 -1.90 12.39
CA LYS A 159 7.29 -3.21 12.13
C LYS A 159 8.35 -4.30 12.05
N LYS A 160 7.96 -5.50 12.45
CA LYS A 160 8.68 -6.73 12.15
C LYS A 160 8.11 -7.39 10.91
N GLU A 161 8.92 -8.15 10.19
CA GLU A 161 8.49 -8.85 8.97
C GLU A 161 7.27 -9.76 9.20
N GLU A 162 7.20 -10.43 10.34
CA GLU A 162 6.07 -11.29 10.73
C GLU A 162 4.72 -10.57 10.90
N TRP A 163 4.74 -9.24 11.00
CA TRP A 163 3.51 -8.43 11.18
C TRP A 163 2.97 -7.84 9.88
N ILE A 164 3.70 -7.99 8.78
CA ILE A 164 3.36 -7.35 7.49
C ILE A 164 2.87 -8.34 6.43
N GLU A 165 2.41 -9.52 6.85
CA GLU A 165 1.85 -10.55 5.97
C GLU A 165 0.84 -9.98 4.95
N ASP A 166 -0.11 -9.14 5.42
CA ASP A 166 -1.15 -8.58 4.55
C ASP A 166 -0.56 -7.62 3.49
N TYR A 167 0.61 -7.01 3.73
CA TYR A 167 1.29 -6.21 2.71
C TYR A 167 1.92 -7.12 1.63
N TYR A 168 2.53 -8.24 2.01
CA TYR A 168 3.02 -9.21 1.03
C TYR A 168 1.89 -9.80 0.19
N LEU A 169 0.75 -10.15 0.80
CA LEU A 169 -0.44 -10.62 0.09
C LEU A 169 -0.99 -9.56 -0.87
N GLN A 170 -0.99 -8.29 -0.46
CA GLN A 170 -1.40 -7.17 -1.31
C GLN A 170 -0.50 -7.01 -2.53
N MET A 171 0.82 -7.07 -2.36
CA MET A 171 1.77 -6.97 -3.47
C MET A 171 1.66 -8.15 -4.44
N VAL A 172 1.50 -9.36 -3.92
CA VAL A 172 1.27 -10.56 -4.75
C VAL A 172 -0.02 -10.43 -5.56
N ALA A 173 -1.11 -9.99 -4.92
CA ALA A 173 -2.39 -9.78 -5.62
C ALA A 173 -2.24 -8.82 -6.80
N TYR A 174 -1.54 -7.70 -6.60
CA TYR A 174 -1.33 -6.73 -7.68
C TYR A 174 -0.33 -7.22 -8.72
N ALA A 175 0.71 -7.96 -8.35
CA ALA A 175 1.62 -8.58 -9.30
C ALA A 175 0.88 -9.58 -10.21
N LEU A 176 0.07 -10.46 -9.64
CA LEU A 176 -0.73 -11.43 -10.39
C LEU A 176 -1.75 -10.74 -11.32
N ALA A 177 -2.40 -9.67 -10.85
CA ALA A 177 -3.33 -8.89 -11.65
C ALA A 177 -2.61 -8.22 -12.85
N HIS A 178 -1.47 -7.59 -12.60
CA HIS A 178 -0.65 -6.97 -13.66
C HIS A 178 -0.14 -8.01 -14.66
N ASN A 179 0.37 -9.14 -14.17
CA ASN A 179 0.85 -10.23 -15.02
C ASN A 179 -0.27 -10.77 -15.91
N LYS A 180 -1.50 -10.90 -15.35
CA LYS A 180 -2.65 -11.43 -16.10
C LYS A 180 -3.13 -10.49 -17.19
N VAL A 181 -3.18 -9.19 -16.93
CA VAL A 181 -3.74 -8.19 -17.86
C VAL A 181 -2.70 -7.71 -18.87
N HIS A 182 -1.46 -7.51 -18.43
CA HIS A 182 -0.40 -6.91 -19.26
C HIS A 182 0.65 -7.91 -19.74
N GLY A 183 0.51 -9.22 -19.43
CA GLY A 183 1.43 -10.26 -19.90
C GLY A 183 2.85 -10.16 -19.31
N THR A 184 2.99 -9.58 -18.14
CA THR A 184 4.28 -9.45 -17.44
C THR A 184 4.59 -10.67 -16.57
N ASN A 185 5.78 -10.69 -15.94
CA ASN A 185 6.17 -11.70 -14.96
C ASN A 185 6.77 -11.02 -13.73
N ILE A 186 5.97 -10.22 -13.04
CA ILE A 186 6.37 -9.57 -11.79
C ILE A 186 6.31 -10.60 -10.66
N GLN A 187 7.43 -10.81 -9.99
CA GLN A 187 7.56 -11.72 -8.85
C GLN A 187 8.27 -11.05 -7.65
N LYS A 188 8.33 -9.72 -7.66
CA LYS A 188 8.96 -8.94 -6.61
C LYS A 188 7.97 -7.90 -6.08
N GLY A 189 7.97 -7.72 -4.76
CA GLY A 189 7.23 -6.67 -4.10
C GLY A 189 8.12 -5.89 -3.15
N VAL A 190 7.91 -4.58 -3.03
CA VAL A 190 8.70 -3.74 -2.12
C VAL A 190 7.77 -2.86 -1.31
N VAL A 191 7.86 -2.91 0.02
CA VAL A 191 7.19 -1.99 0.93
C VAL A 191 8.18 -0.94 1.39
N PHE A 192 7.97 0.29 0.98
CA PHE A 192 8.68 1.46 1.50
C PHE A 192 7.90 1.99 2.70
N MET A 193 8.41 1.75 3.90
CA MET A 193 7.73 2.14 5.13
C MET A 193 8.44 3.28 5.83
N CYS A 194 7.69 4.31 6.18
CA CYS A 194 8.16 5.36 7.04
C CYS A 194 7.45 5.33 8.39
N VAL A 195 8.23 5.27 9.46
CA VAL A 195 7.76 5.28 10.84
C VAL A 195 7.74 6.72 11.33
N LYS A 196 6.62 7.17 11.89
CA LYS A 196 6.54 8.52 12.45
C LYS A 196 7.58 8.76 13.54
N PRO A 197 7.99 10.00 13.79
CA PRO A 197 8.86 10.34 14.93
C PRO A 197 8.28 9.83 16.25
N PRO A 198 9.13 9.59 17.27
CA PRO A 198 8.68 9.25 18.62
C PRO A 198 7.71 10.26 19.20
N GLU A 199 6.79 9.83 20.07
CA GLU A 199 5.75 10.69 20.65
C GLU A 199 6.30 11.84 21.53
N ASN A 200 7.49 11.66 22.08
CA ASN A 200 8.18 12.70 22.87
C ASN A 200 8.90 13.75 22.01
N ALA A 201 9.00 13.56 20.71
CA ALA A 201 9.54 14.55 19.80
C ALA A 201 8.43 15.51 19.33
N PRO A 202 8.68 16.83 19.26
CA PRO A 202 7.75 17.75 18.63
C PRO A 202 7.43 17.31 17.22
N MET A 203 6.15 17.36 16.84
CA MET A 203 5.64 16.81 15.56
C MET A 203 6.43 17.32 14.34
N GLN A 204 6.82 18.58 14.34
CA GLN A 204 7.55 19.22 13.25
C GLN A 204 9.07 19.03 13.28
N TRP A 205 9.64 18.63 14.42
CA TRP A 205 11.10 18.55 14.61
C TRP A 205 11.62 17.13 14.74
N GLY A 206 10.73 16.18 15.07
CA GLY A 206 11.13 14.79 15.15
C GLY A 206 11.52 14.23 13.78
N GLU A 207 12.52 13.35 13.75
CA GLU A 207 12.94 12.66 12.55
C GLU A 207 12.22 11.31 12.46
N PRO A 208 11.58 11.01 11.30
CA PRO A 208 11.02 9.71 11.03
C PRO A 208 12.11 8.66 10.81
N ALA A 209 11.74 7.38 10.89
CA ALA A 209 12.64 6.27 10.58
C ALA A 209 12.16 5.54 9.32
N TYR A 210 13.09 5.04 8.52
CA TYR A 210 12.78 4.27 7.32
C TYR A 210 12.96 2.77 7.56
N GLN A 211 12.04 1.98 7.02
CA GLN A 211 12.13 0.53 6.92
C GLN A 211 11.76 0.09 5.50
N GLU A 212 12.42 -0.95 5.01
CA GLU A 212 12.11 -1.55 3.74
C GLU A 212 11.88 -3.05 3.92
N PHE A 213 10.83 -3.57 3.27
CA PHE A 213 10.56 -5.00 3.26
C PHE A 213 10.43 -5.45 1.81
N ILE A 214 11.18 -6.48 1.45
CA ILE A 214 11.23 -6.98 0.08
C ILE A 214 10.69 -8.39 0.03
N LEU A 215 9.65 -8.59 -0.77
CA LEU A 215 9.24 -9.90 -1.24
C LEU A 215 10.08 -10.26 -2.45
N THR A 216 10.95 -11.24 -2.28
CA THR A 216 11.86 -11.73 -3.32
C THR A 216 11.21 -12.83 -4.17
N PRO A 217 11.68 -13.05 -5.41
CA PRO A 217 11.09 -14.05 -6.32
C PRO A 217 11.08 -15.48 -5.76
N ASP A 218 12.08 -15.87 -4.97
CA ASP A 218 12.14 -17.19 -4.34
C ASP A 218 11.03 -17.43 -3.29
N LYS A 219 10.53 -16.36 -2.68
CA LYS A 219 9.40 -16.43 -1.71
C LYS A 219 8.03 -16.20 -2.38
N PHE A 220 8.00 -15.78 -3.65
CA PHE A 220 6.75 -15.36 -4.30
C PHE A 220 5.71 -16.46 -4.33
N SER A 221 6.06 -17.68 -4.75
CA SER A 221 5.13 -18.81 -4.84
C SER A 221 4.53 -19.24 -3.48
N TYR A 222 5.25 -19.02 -2.38
CA TYR A 222 4.70 -19.24 -1.04
C TYR A 222 3.57 -18.26 -0.74
N TRP A 223 3.79 -16.95 -1.00
CA TRP A 223 2.79 -15.93 -0.75
C TRP A 223 1.64 -15.95 -1.74
N GLU A 224 1.89 -16.36 -2.99
CA GLU A 224 0.86 -16.59 -4.01
C GLU A 224 -0.15 -17.64 -3.55
N ARG A 225 0.29 -18.80 -3.07
CA ARG A 225 -0.62 -19.82 -2.51
C ARG A 225 -1.46 -19.26 -1.35
N ARG A 226 -0.85 -18.47 -0.47
CA ARG A 226 -1.57 -17.85 0.65
C ARG A 226 -2.59 -16.82 0.18
N TRP A 227 -2.27 -16.08 -0.86
CA TRP A 227 -3.24 -15.16 -1.48
C TRP A 227 -4.44 -15.90 -2.07
N TRP A 228 -4.20 -16.96 -2.84
CA TRP A 228 -5.29 -17.76 -3.40
C TRP A 228 -6.17 -18.40 -2.33
N ASN A 229 -5.61 -18.87 -1.24
CA ASN A 229 -6.38 -19.35 -0.07
C ASN A 229 -7.30 -18.26 0.50
N ARG A 230 -6.84 -17.00 0.56
CA ARG A 230 -7.65 -15.86 1.02
C ARG A 230 -8.78 -15.55 0.02
N VAL A 231 -8.53 -15.64 -1.26
CA VAL A 231 -9.54 -15.46 -2.32
C VAL A 231 -10.60 -16.56 -2.21
N GLU A 232 -10.19 -17.82 -2.13
CA GLU A 232 -11.09 -18.95 -1.96
C GLU A 232 -11.94 -18.84 -0.69
N GLU A 233 -11.33 -18.51 0.43
CA GLU A 233 -12.02 -18.28 1.70
C GLU A 233 -13.05 -17.15 1.58
N TYR A 234 -12.70 -16.06 0.89
CA TYR A 234 -13.62 -14.93 0.69
C TYR A 234 -14.87 -15.37 -0.08
N TYR A 235 -14.69 -16.07 -1.19
CA TYR A 235 -15.81 -16.50 -2.03
C TYR A 235 -16.62 -17.67 -1.46
N SER A 236 -16.04 -18.48 -0.58
CA SER A 236 -16.77 -19.53 0.14
C SER A 236 -17.72 -18.99 1.22
N LYS A 237 -17.51 -17.77 1.69
CA LYS A 237 -18.28 -17.13 2.78
C LYS A 237 -19.23 -16.03 2.31
N ASN A 238 -19.19 -15.63 1.04
CA ASN A 238 -19.97 -14.55 0.44
C ASN A 238 -20.56 -15.02 -0.90
#